data_0484c18ec679012507442d12232c9c59
#
_entry.id   0484c18ec679012507442d12232c9c59
#
_cell.length_a   1.000
_cell.length_b   1.000
_cell.length_c   1.000
_cell.angle_alpha   90.00
_cell.angle_beta   90.00
_cell.angle_gamma   90.00
#
_symmetry.space_group_name_H-M   'P 1'
#
loop_
_entity.id
_entity.type
_entity.pdbx_description
1 polymer ?
#
loop_
_entity_poly.entity_id
_entity_poly.type
_entity_poly.pdbx_seq_one_letter_code
_entity_poly.pdbx_strand_id
1 'polypeptide(L)'
;MKTTPIHSLSNPTETQQADALSLARIRPLRDTGRDEYWLQEFIYNDPSVLGLGDLERVSREKQTSSGGRLDLLLKDDDGFFEVEVMLGKADESHIVRTIEYWDLEKRRFPKRQHTAVLVAEQINSRFYNVIHVLSQSIPIVGIQVNAIEIDGKLGVHFTKIVDSYQEPETESPSESAQFDEGYWTKTYPAQSALARRFQNMASHYLEDVRLRFLEQYMALTIGRYDRIKFKGRKNGATQIEYRIAEDKVAEAVEACREHGIEPRVASGKLTFETNEACVEKNGALHGKLMTWLYDRDLTFKQPDAA
;
A
#
# COMPACT_ATOMS: atom_id res chain seq x y z
N MET A 1 -37.69 69.35 -21.39
CA MET A 1 -37.94 67.91 -21.37
C MET A 1 -36.62 67.21 -21.45
N LYS A 2 -36.18 66.64 -20.37
CA LYS A 2 -34.88 65.93 -20.27
C LYS A 2 -35.18 64.43 -20.24
N THR A 3 -34.74 63.72 -21.23
CA THR A 3 -34.80 62.26 -21.32
C THR A 3 -33.59 61.64 -20.62
N THR A 4 -33.84 60.85 -19.61
CA THR A 4 -32.85 60.09 -18.89
C THR A 4 -32.52 58.78 -19.66
N PRO A 5 -31.28 58.36 -19.82
CA PRO A 5 -30.96 57.10 -20.48
C PRO A 5 -31.14 55.89 -19.51
N ILE A 6 -31.70 54.83 -20.06
CA ILE A 6 -31.95 53.56 -19.41
C ILE A 6 -30.60 52.84 -19.23
N HIS A 7 -30.25 52.50 -17.99
CA HIS A 7 -29.12 51.62 -17.64
C HIS A 7 -29.37 50.23 -18.24
N SER A 8 -28.42 49.77 -19.04
CA SER A 8 -28.31 48.39 -19.50
C SER A 8 -28.01 47.47 -18.31
N LEU A 9 -28.91 46.53 -18.07
CA LEU A 9 -28.67 45.42 -17.15
C LEU A 9 -27.57 44.53 -17.73
N SER A 10 -26.43 44.50 -17.09
CA SER A 10 -25.35 43.53 -17.35
C SER A 10 -25.84 42.12 -17.06
N ASN A 11 -25.66 41.22 -18.02
CA ASN A 11 -25.88 39.79 -17.85
C ASN A 11 -25.13 39.24 -16.65
N PRO A 12 -25.72 38.34 -15.85
CA PRO A 12 -24.99 37.69 -14.78
C PRO A 12 -23.94 36.75 -15.39
N THR A 13 -22.74 36.97 -14.95
CA THR A 13 -21.49 36.30 -15.32
C THR A 13 -21.56 34.78 -15.08
N GLU A 14 -20.93 34.03 -15.96
CA GLU A 14 -20.71 32.57 -16.03
C GLU A 14 -20.00 31.94 -14.83
N THR A 15 -20.43 32.14 -13.60
CA THR A 15 -19.73 31.62 -12.42
C THR A 15 -20.59 30.76 -11.49
N GLN A 16 -21.65 30.12 -11.99
CA GLN A 16 -22.49 29.24 -11.17
C GLN A 16 -22.82 27.90 -11.82
N GLN A 17 -21.82 27.24 -12.45
CA GLN A 17 -22.02 25.90 -13.01
C GLN A 17 -21.09 24.84 -12.38
N ALA A 18 -20.48 25.13 -11.23
CA ALA A 18 -19.46 24.25 -10.61
C ALA A 18 -19.98 23.27 -9.56
N ASP A 19 -21.25 23.23 -9.21
CA ASP A 19 -21.77 22.43 -8.09
C ASP A 19 -22.86 21.41 -8.45
N ALA A 20 -23.06 21.06 -9.71
CA ALA A 20 -24.00 20.00 -10.08
C ALA A 20 -23.32 18.62 -9.95
N LEU A 21 -23.64 17.85 -8.92
CA LEU A 21 -23.22 16.46 -8.79
C LEU A 21 -23.86 15.61 -9.89
N SER A 22 -23.03 14.87 -10.62
CA SER A 22 -23.49 13.91 -11.63
C SER A 22 -23.80 12.56 -11.02
N LEU A 23 -24.87 11.91 -11.47
CA LEU A 23 -25.23 10.58 -11.00
C LEU A 23 -24.32 9.52 -11.61
N ALA A 24 -23.57 8.81 -10.75
CA ALA A 24 -22.78 7.65 -11.13
C ALA A 24 -23.67 6.40 -11.26
N ARG A 25 -23.47 5.61 -12.31
CA ARG A 25 -24.16 4.34 -12.53
C ARG A 25 -23.15 3.21 -12.60
N ILE A 26 -23.40 2.13 -11.85
CA ILE A 26 -22.60 0.92 -11.94
C ILE A 26 -23.03 0.13 -13.17
N ARG A 27 -22.06 -0.30 -13.98
CA ARG A 27 -22.23 -1.14 -15.16
C ARG A 27 -21.39 -2.41 -15.00
N PRO A 28 -21.87 -3.58 -15.43
CA PRO A 28 -21.02 -4.75 -15.60
C PRO A 28 -19.92 -4.46 -16.62
N LEU A 29 -18.69 -4.88 -16.33
CA LEU A 29 -17.56 -4.69 -17.25
C LEU A 29 -17.83 -5.35 -18.62
N ARG A 30 -18.50 -6.52 -18.63
CA ARG A 30 -18.91 -7.21 -19.86
C ARG A 30 -19.76 -6.35 -20.78
N ASP A 31 -20.67 -5.56 -20.19
CA ASP A 31 -21.57 -4.69 -20.97
C ASP A 31 -20.79 -3.52 -21.61
N THR A 32 -19.56 -3.32 -21.20
CA THR A 32 -18.65 -2.33 -21.77
C THR A 32 -17.71 -2.90 -22.83
N GLY A 33 -17.88 -4.18 -23.20
CA GLY A 33 -17.06 -4.89 -24.18
C GLY A 33 -15.69 -5.33 -23.64
N ARG A 34 -15.51 -5.38 -22.32
CA ARG A 34 -14.27 -5.85 -21.65
C ARG A 34 -14.46 -7.26 -21.17
N ASP A 35 -13.40 -8.05 -21.32
CA ASP A 35 -13.31 -9.43 -20.84
C ASP A 35 -12.34 -9.54 -19.63
N GLU A 36 -12.21 -10.73 -19.13
CA GLU A 36 -11.33 -11.03 -18.00
C GLU A 36 -9.86 -10.79 -18.33
N TYR A 37 -9.46 -11.12 -19.57
CA TYR A 37 -8.09 -10.87 -20.04
C TYR A 37 -7.76 -9.37 -20.04
N TRP A 38 -8.71 -8.53 -20.48
CA TRP A 38 -8.58 -7.08 -20.41
C TRP A 38 -8.40 -6.60 -18.96
N LEU A 39 -9.16 -7.16 -18.02
CA LEU A 39 -9.06 -6.78 -16.60
C LEU A 39 -7.71 -7.20 -15.99
N GLN A 40 -7.25 -8.40 -16.30
CA GLN A 40 -5.92 -8.85 -15.90
C GLN A 40 -4.82 -7.93 -16.46
N GLU A 41 -4.91 -7.55 -17.74
CA GLU A 41 -3.96 -6.65 -18.36
C GLU A 41 -4.01 -5.23 -17.75
N PHE A 42 -5.20 -4.75 -17.45
CA PHE A 42 -5.41 -3.44 -16.81
C PHE A 42 -4.72 -3.40 -15.43
N ILE A 43 -4.96 -4.41 -14.60
CA ILE A 43 -4.32 -4.52 -13.28
C ILE A 43 -2.80 -4.71 -13.42
N TYR A 44 -2.36 -5.54 -14.37
CA TYR A 44 -0.93 -5.80 -14.56
C TYR A 44 -0.18 -4.57 -15.03
N ASN A 45 -0.79 -3.70 -15.84
CA ASN A 45 -0.18 -2.46 -16.30
C ASN A 45 -0.06 -1.41 -15.20
N ASP A 46 -1.02 -1.35 -14.30
CA ASP A 46 -1.02 -0.48 -13.14
C ASP A 46 -1.53 -1.22 -11.88
N PRO A 47 -0.66 -1.96 -11.16
CA PRO A 47 -1.06 -2.67 -9.96
C PRO A 47 -1.54 -1.78 -8.80
N SER A 48 -1.27 -0.48 -8.84
CA SER A 48 -1.70 0.48 -7.82
C SER A 48 -3.23 0.56 -7.68
N VAL A 49 -3.96 0.21 -8.75
CA VAL A 49 -5.43 0.18 -8.76
C VAL A 49 -6.03 -0.78 -7.73
N LEU A 50 -5.29 -1.80 -7.32
CA LEU A 50 -5.72 -2.73 -6.26
C LEU A 50 -5.75 -2.09 -4.88
N GLY A 51 -5.09 -0.94 -4.71
CA GLY A 51 -4.97 -0.26 -3.42
C GLY A 51 -4.26 -1.11 -2.36
N LEU A 52 -3.31 -1.96 -2.75
CA LEU A 52 -2.52 -2.83 -1.86
C LEU A 52 -1.09 -2.32 -1.62
N GLY A 53 -0.81 -1.08 -1.96
CA GLY A 53 0.52 -0.47 -1.86
C GLY A 53 1.27 -0.48 -3.19
N ASP A 54 2.57 -0.23 -3.11
CA ASP A 54 3.47 -0.19 -4.28
C ASP A 54 3.82 -1.61 -4.72
N LEU A 55 3.08 -2.14 -5.66
CA LEU A 55 3.28 -3.47 -6.18
C LEU A 55 4.05 -3.45 -7.51
N GLU A 56 5.04 -4.31 -7.61
CA GLU A 56 5.80 -4.58 -8.83
C GLU A 56 5.24 -5.81 -9.55
N ARG A 57 5.30 -5.79 -10.87
CA ARG A 57 4.91 -6.89 -11.73
C ARG A 57 5.94 -8.02 -11.70
N VAL A 58 5.50 -9.25 -11.49
CA VAL A 58 6.36 -10.44 -11.59
C VAL A 58 6.01 -11.27 -12.83
N SER A 59 4.76 -11.74 -12.92
CA SER A 59 4.30 -12.50 -14.08
C SER A 59 2.79 -12.45 -14.25
N ARG A 60 2.33 -12.70 -15.47
CA ARG A 60 0.94 -12.90 -15.81
C ARG A 60 0.76 -14.32 -16.38
N GLU A 61 -0.39 -14.94 -16.11
CA GLU A 61 -0.76 -16.28 -16.57
C GLU A 61 0.32 -17.35 -16.28
N LYS A 62 0.84 -17.32 -15.05
CA LYS A 62 1.91 -18.22 -14.63
C LYS A 62 1.41 -19.65 -14.46
N GLN A 63 2.02 -20.59 -15.18
CA GLN A 63 1.78 -22.02 -14.96
C GLN A 63 2.19 -22.44 -13.55
N THR A 64 1.29 -23.14 -12.87
CA THR A 64 1.54 -23.69 -11.53
C THR A 64 1.94 -25.16 -11.61
N SER A 65 2.53 -25.69 -10.54
CA SER A 65 2.92 -27.10 -10.46
C SER A 65 1.73 -28.07 -10.42
N SER A 66 0.53 -27.60 -10.09
CA SER A 66 -0.71 -28.37 -10.10
C SER A 66 -1.35 -28.45 -11.49
N GLY A 67 -0.78 -27.78 -12.50
CA GLY A 67 -1.33 -27.71 -13.85
C GLY A 67 -2.33 -26.56 -14.07
N GLY A 68 -2.65 -25.80 -13.02
CA GLY A 68 -3.43 -24.57 -13.11
C GLY A 68 -2.60 -23.38 -13.60
N ARG A 69 -3.24 -22.23 -13.74
CA ARG A 69 -2.61 -21.00 -14.19
C ARG A 69 -3.05 -19.85 -13.32
N LEU A 70 -2.08 -19.30 -12.57
CA LEU A 70 -2.26 -18.09 -11.76
C LEU A 70 -2.36 -16.87 -12.68
N ASP A 71 -3.39 -16.07 -12.53
CA ASP A 71 -3.63 -14.93 -13.39
C ASP A 71 -2.53 -13.87 -13.27
N LEU A 72 -2.26 -13.36 -12.07
CA LEU A 72 -1.22 -12.38 -11.84
C LEU A 72 -0.39 -12.75 -10.62
N LEU A 73 0.92 -12.64 -10.73
CA LEU A 73 1.84 -12.63 -9.61
C LEU A 73 2.47 -11.24 -9.53
N LEU A 74 2.21 -10.59 -8.41
CA LEU A 74 2.77 -9.28 -8.08
C LEU A 74 3.64 -9.41 -6.83
N LYS A 75 4.45 -8.41 -6.53
CA LYS A 75 5.28 -8.39 -5.31
C LYS A 75 5.47 -6.98 -4.80
N ASP A 76 5.78 -6.87 -3.52
CA ASP A 76 6.45 -5.72 -2.94
C ASP A 76 7.81 -6.14 -2.35
N ASP A 77 8.39 -5.31 -1.49
CA ASP A 77 9.65 -5.64 -0.83
C ASP A 77 9.55 -6.81 0.16
N ASP A 78 8.36 -7.05 0.71
CA ASP A 78 8.14 -8.00 1.79
C ASP A 78 7.63 -9.35 1.29
N GLY A 79 6.87 -9.35 0.17
CA GLY A 79 6.23 -10.58 -0.26
C GLY A 79 5.66 -10.58 -1.66
N PHE A 80 4.87 -11.60 -1.88
CA PHE A 80 4.14 -11.85 -3.11
C PHE A 80 2.64 -11.70 -2.91
N PHE A 81 1.96 -11.32 -3.98
CA PHE A 81 0.52 -11.22 -4.08
C PHE A 81 0.05 -12.09 -5.23
N GLU A 82 -0.63 -13.16 -4.88
CA GLU A 82 -1.22 -14.12 -5.81
C GLU A 82 -2.63 -13.64 -6.15
N VAL A 83 -2.80 -13.06 -7.33
CA VAL A 83 -4.05 -12.40 -7.73
C VAL A 83 -4.81 -13.30 -8.70
N GLU A 84 -6.01 -13.68 -8.31
CA GLU A 84 -6.99 -14.35 -9.14
C GLU A 84 -8.07 -13.35 -9.55
N VAL A 85 -8.36 -13.28 -10.84
CA VAL A 85 -9.25 -12.29 -11.44
C VAL A 85 -10.41 -12.98 -12.12
N MET A 86 -11.63 -12.49 -11.88
CA MET A 86 -12.80 -12.99 -12.57
C MET A 86 -13.78 -11.87 -12.90
N LEU A 87 -14.53 -12.05 -13.98
CA LEU A 87 -15.70 -11.23 -14.29
C LEU A 87 -16.98 -11.87 -13.75
N GLY A 88 -17.91 -11.01 -13.35
CA GLY A 88 -19.18 -11.43 -12.79
C GLY A 88 -19.11 -11.75 -11.31
N LYS A 89 -19.89 -12.75 -10.89
CA LYS A 89 -20.03 -13.12 -9.48
C LYS A 89 -18.93 -14.10 -9.08
N ALA A 90 -18.30 -13.83 -7.92
CA ALA A 90 -17.40 -14.80 -7.31
C ALA A 90 -18.09 -16.16 -7.14
N ASP A 91 -17.36 -17.23 -7.36
CA ASP A 91 -17.82 -18.60 -7.18
C ASP A 91 -16.81 -19.45 -6.36
N GLU A 92 -17.22 -20.65 -6.01
CA GLU A 92 -16.43 -21.56 -5.19
C GLU A 92 -15.10 -21.94 -5.86
N SER A 93 -15.10 -22.10 -7.18
CA SER A 93 -13.92 -22.53 -7.94
C SER A 93 -12.80 -21.48 -7.87
N HIS A 94 -13.15 -20.18 -8.03
CA HIS A 94 -12.17 -19.11 -7.96
C HIS A 94 -11.62 -18.92 -6.54
N ILE A 95 -12.47 -19.08 -5.51
CA ILE A 95 -11.99 -19.02 -4.12
C ILE A 95 -11.00 -20.16 -3.85
N VAL A 96 -11.33 -21.39 -4.30
CA VAL A 96 -10.43 -22.54 -4.13
C VAL A 96 -9.10 -22.31 -4.87
N ARG A 97 -9.15 -21.85 -6.13
CA ARG A 97 -7.94 -21.53 -6.90
C ARG A 97 -7.08 -20.43 -6.24
N THR A 98 -7.72 -19.40 -5.71
CA THR A 98 -7.02 -18.32 -5.00
C THR A 98 -6.21 -18.89 -3.82
N ILE A 99 -6.79 -19.78 -3.03
CA ILE A 99 -6.11 -20.44 -1.91
C ILE A 99 -5.03 -21.41 -2.38
N GLU A 100 -5.33 -22.22 -3.39
CA GLU A 100 -4.39 -23.18 -3.97
C GLU A 100 -3.11 -22.48 -4.48
N TYR A 101 -3.26 -21.41 -5.25
CA TYR A 101 -2.12 -20.70 -5.82
C TYR A 101 -1.29 -19.97 -4.76
N TRP A 102 -1.94 -19.40 -3.76
CA TRP A 102 -1.27 -18.85 -2.58
C TRP A 102 -0.44 -19.92 -1.85
N ASP A 103 -1.00 -21.10 -1.58
CA ASP A 103 -0.28 -22.19 -0.90
C ASP A 103 0.90 -22.71 -1.74
N LEU A 104 0.72 -22.86 -3.06
CA LEU A 104 1.79 -23.30 -3.96
C LEU A 104 2.97 -22.31 -4.00
N GLU A 105 2.69 -21.02 -4.12
CA GLU A 105 3.74 -20.00 -4.13
C GLU A 105 4.40 -19.87 -2.74
N LYS A 106 3.65 -19.96 -1.66
CA LYS A 106 4.17 -19.98 -0.30
C LYS A 106 5.10 -21.17 -0.06
N ARG A 107 4.78 -22.35 -0.55
CA ARG A 107 5.69 -23.51 -0.48
C ARG A 107 6.95 -23.31 -1.34
N ARG A 108 6.81 -22.61 -2.46
CA ARG A 108 7.94 -22.33 -3.35
C ARG A 108 8.90 -21.29 -2.77
N PHE A 109 8.38 -20.29 -2.07
CA PHE A 109 9.14 -19.19 -1.49
C PHE A 109 8.81 -19.00 0.01
N PRO A 110 9.09 -20.00 0.87
CA PRO A 110 8.60 -20.04 2.24
C PRO A 110 9.12 -18.92 3.14
N LYS A 111 10.19 -18.24 2.73
CA LYS A 111 10.77 -17.11 3.47
C LYS A 111 10.16 -15.75 3.13
N ARG A 112 9.22 -15.69 2.19
CA ARG A 112 8.52 -14.48 1.80
C ARG A 112 7.11 -14.48 2.39
N GLN A 113 6.58 -13.30 2.60
CA GLN A 113 5.16 -13.14 2.88
C GLN A 113 4.35 -13.41 1.61
N HIS A 114 3.16 -13.94 1.76
CA HIS A 114 2.27 -14.26 0.64
C HIS A 114 0.87 -13.78 0.96
N THR A 115 0.25 -13.08 0.03
CA THR A 115 -1.12 -12.58 0.17
C THR A 115 -1.96 -13.04 -1.01
N ALA A 116 -2.97 -13.85 -0.74
CA ALA A 116 -3.98 -14.25 -1.71
C ALA A 116 -4.90 -13.05 -2.02
N VAL A 117 -5.17 -12.79 -3.29
CA VAL A 117 -6.04 -11.69 -3.71
C VAL A 117 -7.09 -12.19 -4.69
N LEU A 118 -8.36 -12.05 -4.33
CA LEU A 118 -9.49 -12.34 -5.22
C LEU A 118 -10.08 -11.03 -5.74
N VAL A 119 -10.08 -10.82 -7.05
CA VAL A 119 -10.73 -9.69 -7.72
C VAL A 119 -11.96 -10.19 -8.47
N ALA A 120 -13.14 -9.65 -8.16
CA ALA A 120 -14.40 -10.01 -8.85
C ALA A 120 -15.31 -8.79 -9.02
N GLU A 121 -16.24 -8.80 -9.99
CA GLU A 121 -17.23 -7.73 -10.10
C GLU A 121 -18.27 -7.77 -8.98
N GLN A 122 -18.59 -8.95 -8.47
CA GLN A 122 -19.53 -9.09 -7.37
C GLN A 122 -19.11 -10.21 -6.43
N ILE A 123 -18.90 -9.85 -5.17
CA ILE A 123 -18.73 -10.80 -4.07
C ILE A 123 -19.99 -10.71 -3.21
N ASN A 124 -20.84 -11.73 -3.30
CA ASN A 124 -22.09 -11.77 -2.54
C ASN A 124 -21.84 -12.05 -1.04
N SER A 125 -22.87 -11.88 -0.21
CA SER A 125 -22.76 -12.06 1.24
C SER A 125 -22.27 -13.45 1.68
N ARG A 126 -22.60 -14.52 0.91
CA ARG A 126 -22.11 -15.87 1.20
C ARG A 126 -20.59 -15.95 1.03
N PHE A 127 -20.07 -15.48 -0.10
CA PHE A 127 -18.63 -15.50 -0.37
C PHE A 127 -17.87 -14.44 0.45
N TYR A 128 -18.48 -13.30 0.73
CA TYR A 128 -17.94 -12.36 1.71
C TYR A 128 -17.66 -13.07 3.05
N ASN A 129 -18.65 -13.80 3.58
CA ASN A 129 -18.48 -14.52 4.84
C ASN A 129 -17.39 -15.60 4.75
N VAL A 130 -17.31 -16.33 3.62
CA VAL A 130 -16.26 -17.35 3.42
C VAL A 130 -14.87 -16.70 3.42
N ILE A 131 -14.68 -15.63 2.64
CA ILE A 131 -13.39 -14.91 2.56
C ILE A 131 -13.06 -14.30 3.93
N HIS A 132 -14.05 -13.73 4.63
CA HIS A 132 -13.85 -13.18 5.96
C HIS A 132 -13.41 -14.25 6.98
N VAL A 133 -13.99 -15.44 6.96
CA VAL A 133 -13.55 -16.56 7.82
C VAL A 133 -12.14 -17.01 7.44
N LEU A 134 -11.84 -17.15 6.15
CA LEU A 134 -10.50 -17.50 5.67
C LEU A 134 -9.46 -16.46 6.09
N SER A 135 -9.82 -15.18 6.05
CA SER A 135 -8.91 -14.08 6.44
C SER A 135 -8.57 -14.05 7.93
N GLN A 136 -9.19 -14.90 8.76
CA GLN A 136 -8.77 -15.12 10.15
C GLN A 136 -7.48 -15.97 10.25
N SER A 137 -7.19 -16.76 9.22
CA SER A 137 -6.11 -17.77 9.25
C SER A 137 -5.08 -17.59 8.14
N ILE A 138 -5.45 -16.99 7.03
CA ILE A 138 -4.56 -16.76 5.88
C ILE A 138 -4.67 -15.32 5.39
N PRO A 139 -3.56 -14.73 4.90
CA PRO A 139 -3.59 -13.41 4.29
C PRO A 139 -4.37 -13.45 2.97
N ILE A 140 -5.67 -13.20 3.03
CA ILE A 140 -6.55 -13.14 1.86
C ILE A 140 -7.29 -11.81 1.80
N VAL A 141 -7.28 -11.19 0.63
CA VAL A 141 -7.95 -9.92 0.35
C VAL A 141 -9.00 -10.11 -0.72
N GLY A 142 -10.21 -9.64 -0.45
CA GLY A 142 -11.30 -9.59 -1.43
C GLY A 142 -11.48 -8.19 -1.98
N ILE A 143 -11.40 -8.04 -3.31
CA ILE A 143 -11.55 -6.76 -4.00
C ILE A 143 -12.70 -6.86 -4.99
N GLN A 144 -13.63 -5.91 -4.93
CA GLN A 144 -14.68 -5.78 -5.90
C GLN A 144 -14.33 -4.71 -6.93
N VAL A 145 -14.49 -5.04 -8.22
CA VAL A 145 -14.24 -4.12 -9.33
C VAL A 145 -15.56 -3.76 -10.00
N ASN A 146 -15.77 -2.48 -10.31
CA ASN A 146 -16.97 -2.00 -11.00
C ASN A 146 -16.58 -1.04 -12.13
N ALA A 147 -17.28 -1.12 -13.26
CA ALA A 147 -17.31 -0.02 -14.20
C ALA A 147 -18.33 1.02 -13.70
N ILE A 148 -17.94 2.27 -13.69
CA ILE A 148 -18.77 3.41 -13.29
C ILE A 148 -18.96 4.32 -14.49
N GLU A 149 -20.22 4.62 -14.83
CA GLU A 149 -20.58 5.58 -15.86
C GLU A 149 -21.04 6.88 -15.22
N ILE A 150 -20.41 7.99 -15.61
CA ILE A 150 -20.76 9.35 -15.21
C ILE A 150 -20.80 10.19 -16.49
N ASP A 151 -21.96 10.76 -16.81
CA ASP A 151 -22.17 11.62 -17.99
C ASP A 151 -21.63 10.99 -19.31
N GLY A 152 -21.91 9.68 -19.49
CA GLY A 152 -21.47 8.92 -20.67
C GLY A 152 -19.98 8.55 -20.70
N LYS A 153 -19.20 8.93 -19.68
CA LYS A 153 -17.81 8.50 -19.52
C LYS A 153 -17.73 7.29 -18.60
N LEU A 154 -16.90 6.33 -18.99
CA LEU A 154 -16.65 5.13 -18.20
C LEU A 154 -15.35 5.25 -17.41
N GLY A 155 -15.41 4.92 -16.13
CA GLY A 155 -14.28 4.70 -15.25
C GLY A 155 -14.31 3.30 -14.66
N VAL A 156 -13.20 2.85 -14.09
CA VAL A 156 -13.10 1.59 -13.33
C VAL A 156 -12.77 1.93 -11.89
N HIS A 157 -13.46 1.29 -10.96
CA HIS A 157 -13.28 1.52 -9.53
C HIS A 157 -13.08 0.19 -8.81
N PHE A 158 -12.03 0.12 -8.01
CA PHE A 158 -11.70 -1.03 -7.17
C PHE A 158 -12.02 -0.71 -5.71
N THR A 159 -12.75 -1.60 -5.05
CA THR A 159 -13.11 -1.46 -3.65
C THR A 159 -12.64 -2.69 -2.89
N LYS A 160 -11.76 -2.51 -1.95
CA LYS A 160 -11.35 -3.57 -1.03
C LYS A 160 -12.46 -3.81 -0.02
N ILE A 161 -13.06 -4.99 -0.04
CA ILE A 161 -14.21 -5.34 0.80
C ILE A 161 -13.86 -6.27 1.96
N VAL A 162 -12.80 -7.07 1.83
CA VAL A 162 -12.25 -7.91 2.91
C VAL A 162 -10.74 -7.75 2.92
N ASP A 163 -10.21 -7.38 4.08
CA ASP A 163 -8.77 -7.29 4.36
C ASP A 163 -8.62 -7.28 5.89
N SER A 164 -8.93 -8.39 6.53
CA SER A 164 -9.03 -8.50 7.98
C SER A 164 -8.02 -9.49 8.58
N TYR A 165 -7.07 -9.99 7.77
CA TYR A 165 -6.02 -10.84 8.29
C TYR A 165 -5.17 -10.08 9.31
N GLN A 166 -5.03 -10.68 10.49
CA GLN A 166 -4.06 -10.27 11.49
C GLN A 166 -3.10 -11.42 11.67
N GLU A 167 -1.81 -11.16 11.48
CA GLU A 167 -0.81 -12.18 11.75
C GLU A 167 -0.92 -12.61 13.22
N PRO A 168 -1.10 -13.90 13.51
CA PRO A 168 -1.19 -14.37 14.88
C PRO A 168 0.07 -13.96 15.63
N GLU A 169 -0.07 -13.48 16.86
CA GLU A 169 1.05 -13.33 17.76
C GLU A 169 1.63 -14.73 18.03
N THR A 170 2.73 -15.05 17.37
CA THR A 170 3.38 -16.34 17.54
C THR A 170 4.23 -16.29 18.82
N GLU A 171 3.79 -16.98 19.85
CA GLU A 171 4.65 -17.32 21.01
C GLU A 171 5.74 -18.36 20.65
N SER A 172 5.74 -18.86 19.42
CA SER A 172 6.76 -19.82 18.97
C SER A 172 7.95 -19.10 18.37
N PRO A 173 9.18 -19.44 18.74
CA PRO A 173 10.38 -18.93 18.10
C PRO A 173 10.49 -19.55 16.70
N SER A 174 9.75 -19.03 15.75
CA SER A 174 9.95 -19.30 14.33
C SER A 174 11.17 -18.52 13.82
N GLU A 175 11.63 -18.78 12.62
CA GLU A 175 12.88 -18.30 12.00
C GLU A 175 13.24 -16.80 12.20
N SER A 176 12.30 -15.95 12.60
CA SER A 176 12.54 -14.59 13.09
C SER A 176 13.39 -14.54 14.37
N ALA A 177 13.42 -15.61 15.17
CA ALA A 177 14.28 -15.69 16.35
C ALA A 177 15.79 -15.70 16.01
N GLN A 178 16.15 -15.99 14.77
CA GLN A 178 17.55 -15.94 14.32
C GLN A 178 18.03 -14.50 14.08
N PHE A 179 17.13 -13.59 13.73
CA PHE A 179 17.43 -12.18 13.40
C PHE A 179 16.67 -11.20 14.32
N ASP A 180 16.60 -11.54 15.59
CA ASP A 180 15.94 -10.74 16.62
C ASP A 180 16.70 -9.45 16.97
N GLU A 181 16.19 -8.70 17.91
CA GLU A 181 16.83 -7.50 18.41
C GLU A 181 18.24 -7.78 18.97
N GLY A 182 18.44 -8.94 19.62
CA GLY A 182 19.73 -9.37 20.15
C GLY A 182 20.76 -9.56 19.04
N TYR A 183 20.37 -10.21 17.94
CA TYR A 183 21.21 -10.35 16.76
C TYR A 183 21.61 -8.98 16.17
N TRP A 184 20.64 -8.09 15.96
CA TRP A 184 20.88 -6.78 15.37
C TRP A 184 21.70 -5.87 16.28
N THR A 185 21.45 -5.87 17.58
CA THR A 185 22.22 -5.10 18.57
C THR A 185 23.66 -5.58 18.65
N LYS A 186 23.90 -6.88 18.53
CA LYS A 186 25.24 -7.46 18.54
C LYS A 186 25.99 -7.24 17.23
N THR A 187 25.30 -7.41 16.09
CA THR A 187 25.93 -7.39 14.76
C THR A 187 25.99 -5.98 14.17
N TYR A 188 24.98 -5.16 14.44
CA TYR A 188 24.82 -3.80 13.90
C TYR A 188 24.37 -2.81 15.00
N PRO A 189 25.19 -2.57 16.03
CA PRO A 189 24.78 -1.79 17.21
C PRO A 189 24.35 -0.35 16.88
N ALA A 190 25.07 0.32 15.99
CA ALA A 190 24.75 1.69 15.60
C ALA A 190 23.40 1.79 14.87
N GLN A 191 23.13 0.83 13.97
CA GLN A 191 21.88 0.75 13.24
C GLN A 191 20.70 0.43 14.16
N SER A 192 20.91 -0.48 15.12
CA SER A 192 19.90 -0.83 16.11
C SER A 192 19.55 0.36 17.01
N ALA A 193 20.57 1.10 17.49
CA ALA A 193 20.36 2.33 18.27
C ALA A 193 19.59 3.38 17.46
N LEU A 194 19.92 3.53 16.17
CA LEU A 194 19.24 4.44 15.27
C LEU A 194 17.77 4.07 15.08
N ALA A 195 17.47 2.81 14.80
CA ALA A 195 16.10 2.32 14.63
C ALA A 195 15.25 2.56 15.90
N ARG A 196 15.82 2.31 17.08
CA ARG A 196 15.18 2.62 18.37
C ARG A 196 14.89 4.11 18.56
N ARG A 197 15.82 4.97 18.17
CA ARG A 197 15.63 6.41 18.19
C ARG A 197 14.45 6.81 17.30
N PHE A 198 14.35 6.25 16.12
CA PHE A 198 13.22 6.49 15.20
C PHE A 198 11.90 5.96 15.76
N GLN A 199 11.89 4.80 16.38
CA GLN A 199 10.71 4.28 17.06
C GLN A 199 10.24 5.26 18.14
N ASN A 200 11.13 5.76 18.99
CA ASN A 200 10.78 6.72 20.00
C ASN A 200 10.24 8.02 19.40
N MET A 201 10.88 8.55 18.35
CA MET A 201 10.38 9.74 17.64
C MET A 201 8.98 9.53 17.07
N ALA A 202 8.76 8.44 16.34
CA ALA A 202 7.47 8.13 15.72
C ALA A 202 6.36 7.93 16.76
N SER A 203 6.68 7.30 17.89
CA SER A 203 5.72 7.05 18.99
C SER A 203 5.19 8.31 19.66
N HIS A 204 5.79 9.48 19.44
CA HIS A 204 5.24 10.76 19.89
C HIS A 204 4.06 11.24 19.04
N TYR A 205 4.03 10.84 17.77
CA TYR A 205 3.04 11.33 16.79
C TYR A 205 2.06 10.27 16.33
N LEU A 206 2.47 8.99 16.35
CA LEU A 206 1.76 7.87 15.74
C LEU A 206 1.45 6.80 16.78
N GLU A 207 0.32 6.12 16.57
CA GLU A 207 -0.05 4.92 17.33
C GLU A 207 0.51 3.66 16.67
N ASP A 208 0.55 2.55 17.40
CA ASP A 208 0.95 1.22 16.95
C ASP A 208 2.30 1.19 16.20
N VAL A 209 3.31 1.82 16.81
CA VAL A 209 4.67 1.90 16.28
C VAL A 209 5.51 0.75 16.83
N ARG A 210 5.95 -0.14 15.97
CA ARG A 210 6.74 -1.33 16.35
C ARG A 210 8.03 -1.43 15.52
N LEU A 211 9.09 -2.01 16.11
CA LEU A 211 10.27 -2.44 15.35
C LEU A 211 10.13 -3.91 15.00
N ARG A 212 10.35 -4.23 13.73
CA ARG A 212 10.43 -5.58 13.19
C ARG A 212 11.88 -5.86 12.73
N PHE A 213 12.38 -7.01 13.08
CA PHE A 213 13.76 -7.42 12.80
C PHE A 213 13.74 -8.53 11.74
N LEU A 214 14.40 -8.30 10.62
CA LEU A 214 14.47 -9.22 9.48
C LEU A 214 15.95 -9.49 9.14
N GLU A 215 16.21 -10.49 8.31
CA GLU A 215 17.57 -10.86 7.93
C GLU A 215 18.35 -9.70 7.28
N GLN A 216 17.70 -8.93 6.42
CA GLN A 216 18.36 -7.93 5.58
C GLN A 216 18.21 -6.49 6.08
N TYR A 217 17.22 -6.22 6.94
CA TYR A 217 16.93 -4.89 7.44
C TYR A 217 16.08 -4.93 8.73
N MET A 218 16.09 -3.83 9.45
CA MET A 218 15.07 -3.56 10.48
C MET A 218 14.01 -2.65 9.87
N ALA A 219 12.76 -2.81 10.29
CA ALA A 219 11.68 -1.95 9.85
C ALA A 219 10.96 -1.29 11.02
N LEU A 220 10.60 -0.03 10.85
CA LEU A 220 9.62 0.63 11.68
C LEU A 220 8.24 0.38 11.06
N THR A 221 7.51 -0.53 11.67
CA THR A 221 6.15 -0.91 11.27
C THR A 221 5.17 0.00 12.01
N ILE A 222 4.24 0.59 11.28
CA ILE A 222 3.18 1.42 11.83
C ILE A 222 1.87 0.87 11.26
N GLY A 223 0.99 0.43 12.16
CA GLY A 223 -0.15 -0.37 11.77
C GLY A 223 0.31 -1.70 11.17
N ARG A 224 -0.08 -1.97 9.92
CA ARG A 224 0.23 -3.22 9.20
C ARG A 224 1.45 -3.15 8.28
N TYR A 225 2.06 -1.97 8.09
CA TYR A 225 3.04 -1.77 7.02
C TYR A 225 4.37 -1.28 7.54
N ASP A 226 5.46 -1.77 6.94
CA ASP A 226 6.80 -1.24 7.12
C ASP A 226 6.89 0.12 6.43
N ARG A 227 7.03 1.17 7.23
CA ARG A 227 7.05 2.57 6.75
C ARG A 227 8.45 3.13 6.61
N ILE A 228 9.36 2.69 7.48
CA ILE A 228 10.75 3.11 7.43
C ILE A 228 11.62 1.87 7.58
N LYS A 229 12.58 1.68 6.66
CA LYS A 229 13.51 0.54 6.71
C LYS A 229 14.93 1.03 6.98
N PHE A 230 15.66 0.25 7.77
CA PHE A 230 17.04 0.51 8.17
C PHE A 230 17.92 -0.64 7.69
N LYS A 231 18.74 -0.39 6.67
CA LYS A 231 19.67 -1.38 6.10
C LYS A 231 21.09 -1.03 6.49
N GLY A 232 21.79 -1.95 7.11
CA GLY A 232 23.22 -1.79 7.43
C GLY A 232 24.08 -1.76 6.17
N ARG A 233 25.09 -0.89 6.12
CA ARG A 233 26.09 -0.83 5.07
C ARG A 233 27.45 -1.25 5.59
N LYS A 234 28.28 -1.83 4.71
CA LYS A 234 29.64 -2.30 5.07
C LYS A 234 30.54 -1.17 5.58
N ASN A 235 30.29 0.07 5.19
CA ASN A 235 31.02 1.26 5.65
C ASN A 235 30.55 1.78 7.02
N GLY A 236 29.64 1.08 7.72
CA GLY A 236 29.08 1.48 9.00
C GLY A 236 27.94 2.48 8.92
N ALA A 237 27.62 2.98 7.71
CA ALA A 237 26.45 3.84 7.52
C ALA A 237 25.15 3.02 7.56
N THR A 238 24.05 3.70 7.82
CA THR A 238 22.71 3.14 7.71
C THR A 238 22.03 3.71 6.49
N GLN A 239 21.57 2.88 5.60
CA GLN A 239 20.63 3.30 4.56
C GLN A 239 19.23 3.33 5.18
N ILE A 240 18.61 4.50 5.16
CA ILE A 240 17.21 4.65 5.54
C ILE A 240 16.37 4.74 4.27
N GLU A 241 15.23 4.07 4.29
CA GLU A 241 14.22 4.12 3.25
C GLU A 241 12.89 4.51 3.89
N TYR A 242 12.28 5.60 3.42
CA TYR A 242 10.96 6.05 3.82
C TYR A 242 9.95 5.73 2.73
N ARG A 243 8.81 5.22 3.10
CA ARG A 243 7.66 5.10 2.22
C ARG A 243 6.80 6.37 2.36
N ILE A 244 6.98 7.30 1.43
CA ILE A 244 6.34 8.63 1.44
C ILE A 244 5.05 8.58 0.63
N ALA A 245 4.03 9.36 1.05
CA ALA A 245 2.81 9.56 0.27
C ALA A 245 3.15 10.17 -1.10
N GLU A 246 2.50 9.69 -2.15
CA GLU A 246 2.86 10.01 -3.54
C GLU A 246 2.82 11.53 -3.81
N ASP A 247 1.79 12.21 -3.30
CA ASP A 247 1.61 13.65 -3.39
C ASP A 247 2.65 14.45 -2.59
N LYS A 248 3.42 13.81 -1.69
CA LYS A 248 4.43 14.42 -0.82
C LYS A 248 5.87 14.14 -1.23
N VAL A 249 6.09 13.30 -2.23
CA VAL A 249 7.45 12.92 -2.66
C VAL A 249 8.28 14.12 -3.07
N ALA A 250 7.73 15.05 -3.86
CA ALA A 250 8.46 16.23 -4.32
C ALA A 250 8.87 17.14 -3.16
N GLU A 251 7.96 17.39 -2.21
CA GLU A 251 8.22 18.18 -1.00
C GLU A 251 9.26 17.49 -0.11
N ALA A 252 9.23 16.16 -0.02
CA ALA A 252 10.18 15.38 0.77
C ALA A 252 11.60 15.43 0.20
N VAL A 253 11.73 15.38 -1.12
CA VAL A 253 13.03 15.53 -1.83
C VAL A 253 13.62 16.92 -1.55
N GLU A 254 12.82 17.96 -1.70
CA GLU A 254 13.29 19.33 -1.47
C GLU A 254 13.71 19.54 -0.01
N ALA A 255 12.91 19.06 0.93
CA ALA A 255 13.26 19.10 2.35
C ALA A 255 14.59 18.38 2.66
N CYS A 256 14.87 17.25 2.01
CA CYS A 256 16.17 16.57 2.13
C CYS A 256 17.31 17.44 1.59
N ARG A 257 17.14 18.08 0.43
CA ARG A 257 18.14 18.93 -0.20
C ARG A 257 18.46 20.17 0.63
N GLU A 258 17.46 20.81 1.25
CA GLU A 258 17.64 21.91 2.18
C GLU A 258 18.57 21.54 3.37
N HIS A 259 18.63 20.25 3.71
CA HIS A 259 19.49 19.72 4.78
C HIS A 259 20.81 19.10 4.24
N GLY A 260 21.09 19.29 2.95
CA GLY A 260 22.31 18.76 2.29
C GLY A 260 22.28 17.26 2.04
N ILE A 261 21.09 16.66 1.99
CA ILE A 261 20.88 15.25 1.71
C ILE A 261 20.31 15.13 0.30
N GLU A 262 20.99 14.36 -0.60
CA GLU A 262 20.49 14.04 -1.94
C GLU A 262 19.84 12.65 -1.90
N PRO A 263 18.50 12.53 -1.81
CA PRO A 263 17.83 11.24 -1.72
C PRO A 263 17.68 10.61 -3.11
N ARG A 264 17.62 9.28 -3.13
CA ARG A 264 17.14 8.52 -4.30
C ARG A 264 15.66 8.29 -4.13
N VAL A 265 14.91 8.44 -5.21
CA VAL A 265 13.47 8.18 -5.25
C VAL A 265 13.18 7.09 -6.25
N ALA A 266 12.44 6.07 -5.83
CA ALA A 266 11.92 5.02 -6.70
C ALA A 266 10.60 4.52 -6.12
N SER A 267 9.54 4.52 -6.92
CA SER A 267 8.21 3.98 -6.55
C SER A 267 7.72 4.46 -5.17
N GLY A 268 7.70 5.78 -4.93
CA GLY A 268 7.25 6.36 -3.64
C GLY A 268 8.20 6.15 -2.46
N LYS A 269 9.35 5.48 -2.68
CA LYS A 269 10.36 5.24 -1.65
C LYS A 269 11.47 6.28 -1.76
N LEU A 270 11.74 6.97 -0.66
CA LEU A 270 12.79 7.97 -0.53
C LEU A 270 13.92 7.38 0.30
N THR A 271 15.09 7.23 -0.32
CA THR A 271 16.22 6.47 0.24
C THR A 271 17.48 7.31 0.28
N PHE A 272 18.18 7.31 1.42
CA PHE A 272 19.49 7.94 1.56
C PHE A 272 20.32 7.28 2.68
N GLU A 273 21.64 7.54 2.68
CA GLU A 273 22.53 7.08 3.74
C GLU A 273 22.61 8.10 4.87
N THR A 274 22.67 7.63 6.10
CA THR A 274 22.77 8.45 7.30
C THR A 274 23.55 7.74 8.42
N ASN A 275 23.83 8.47 9.48
CA ASN A 275 24.39 7.96 10.73
C ASN A 275 23.77 8.73 11.91
N GLU A 276 24.13 8.34 13.13
CA GLU A 276 23.58 8.94 14.35
C GLU A 276 23.80 10.46 14.43
N ALA A 277 24.99 10.93 14.08
CA ALA A 277 25.32 12.38 14.10
C ALA A 277 24.49 13.16 13.05
N CYS A 278 24.29 12.58 11.85
CA CYS A 278 23.41 13.17 10.84
C CYS A 278 21.96 13.25 11.30
N VAL A 279 21.44 12.20 11.92
CA VAL A 279 20.07 12.17 12.44
C VAL A 279 19.92 13.15 13.60
N GLU A 280 20.92 13.29 14.45
CA GLU A 280 20.90 14.25 15.54
C GLU A 280 20.84 15.70 15.02
N LYS A 281 21.66 16.02 14.04
CA LYS A 281 21.68 17.33 13.37
C LYS A 281 20.36 17.64 12.63
N ASN A 282 19.74 16.62 12.03
CA ASN A 282 18.59 16.76 11.14
C ASN A 282 17.29 16.19 11.75
N GLY A 283 17.15 16.20 13.08
CA GLY A 283 15.97 15.63 13.76
C GLY A 283 14.65 16.24 13.29
N ALA A 284 14.62 17.54 13.03
CA ALA A 284 13.42 18.21 12.50
C ALA A 284 13.01 17.70 11.10
N LEU A 285 14.00 17.41 10.21
CA LEU A 285 13.73 16.81 8.91
C LEU A 285 13.10 15.44 9.06
N HIS A 286 13.68 14.56 9.89
CA HIS A 286 13.15 13.23 10.11
C HIS A 286 11.73 13.25 10.69
N GLY A 287 11.45 14.16 11.63
CA GLY A 287 10.09 14.41 12.13
C GLY A 287 9.12 14.81 11.00
N LYS A 288 9.53 15.74 10.16
CA LYS A 288 8.74 16.20 9.00
C LYS A 288 8.48 15.04 8.00
N LEU A 289 9.50 14.25 7.68
CA LEU A 289 9.34 13.08 6.81
C LEU A 289 8.38 12.04 7.39
N MET A 290 8.32 11.87 8.71
CA MET A 290 7.38 10.97 9.38
C MET A 290 5.93 11.46 9.24
N THR A 291 5.66 12.77 9.14
CA THR A 291 4.31 13.27 8.88
C THR A 291 3.85 13.09 7.44
N TRP A 292 4.76 12.77 6.53
CA TRP A 292 4.52 12.55 5.10
C TRP A 292 4.59 11.08 4.70
N LEU A 293 4.67 10.16 5.67
CA LEU A 293 4.59 8.73 5.37
C LEU A 293 3.27 8.42 4.66
N TYR A 294 3.31 7.44 3.78
CA TYR A 294 2.12 6.93 3.12
C TYR A 294 1.03 6.63 4.17
N ASP A 295 -0.11 7.31 4.08
CA ASP A 295 -1.08 7.48 5.17
C ASP A 295 -2.08 6.34 5.36
N ARG A 296 -2.03 5.32 4.49
CA ARG A 296 -2.93 4.19 4.62
C ARG A 296 -2.78 3.52 5.99
N ASP A 297 -3.87 3.47 6.74
CA ASP A 297 -3.94 2.89 8.10
C ASP A 297 -3.03 3.61 9.15
N LEU A 298 -2.62 4.86 8.94
CA LEU A 298 -1.93 5.65 9.96
C LEU A 298 -2.95 6.29 10.92
N THR A 299 -2.75 6.04 12.21
CA THR A 299 -3.48 6.72 13.27
C THR A 299 -2.54 7.71 13.97
N PHE A 300 -2.82 9.00 13.84
CA PHE A 300 -2.09 10.04 14.54
C PHE A 300 -2.67 10.23 15.93
N LYS A 301 -1.79 10.36 16.92
CA LYS A 301 -2.21 10.72 18.28
C LYS A 301 -2.83 12.14 18.25
N GLN A 302 -3.98 12.28 18.91
CA GLN A 302 -4.51 13.62 19.12
C GLN A 302 -3.53 14.40 20.00
N PRO A 303 -3.23 15.68 19.68
CA PRO A 303 -2.44 16.51 20.59
C PRO A 303 -3.19 16.58 21.92
N ASP A 304 -2.50 16.27 23.00
CA ASP A 304 -3.02 16.47 24.35
C ASP A 304 -3.60 17.89 24.41
N ALA A 305 -4.89 17.98 24.73
CA ALA A 305 -5.55 19.26 24.94
C ALA A 305 -4.88 19.91 26.16
N ALA A 306 -4.03 20.91 25.90
CA ALA A 306 -3.34 21.69 26.92
C ALA A 306 -4.30 22.67 27.61
#